data_b3d2f3caf95758833863c0967aa2d216
#
_entry.id   b3d2f3caf95758833863c0967aa2d216
#
_cell.length_a   1.000
_cell.length_b   1.000
_cell.length_c   1.000
_cell.angle_alpha   90.00
_cell.angle_beta   90.00
_cell.angle_gamma   90.00
#
_symmetry.space_group_name_H-M   'P 1'
#
loop_
_entity.id
_entity.type
_entity.pdbx_description
1 polymer ?
#
loop_
_entity_poly.entity_id
_entity_poly.type
_entity_poly.pdbx_seq_one_letter_code
_entity_poly.pdbx_strand_id
1 'polypeptide(L)'
;MEFVTKVVECVNTFLWDYALLVLLLGAGIIYSFSLKFIQIRKFGAGMKALFGNFSLHGGKGENGLSSFQALTTAIAAQVGTGNIAGAATAIASGGPGSIFWMWVSAFFGMATIYAEAVMAQHTRKLENGHYVGGPVYYIKYVFKGRFGKFLAGFFSVAIILALGFMGNMVQSNSIGAAFNNAFHVPKLAVGICVAVIAGIIFIGGIKRIASFTEKIVPIMALLYIIGCLVILVMHLPGVGTAFKDIFVGAFAPQAIAGGALGVTVQKAMRFGVARGLFSNEAGMGSTPHAHATAEVKDPCDQGIIAMMGVFIDTFIILTLTALVILSTGVLGNGQTGSELAQSAFNVGFGNFGNIFIALCMLFFAFTTIVGWYYFGEVNVRHLFGNGAVKVYAVIVVICVIIGSTLKVDLVWDMADMFNGLMVLPNLIALLGCLAIVRKLTKKS
;
A
#
# COMPACT_ATOMS: atom_id res chain seq x y z
N MET A 1 27.52 -5.36 -8.66
CA MET A 1 26.29 -5.99 -8.11
C MET A 1 26.45 -6.25 -6.61
N GLU A 2 27.44 -7.01 -6.16
CA GLU A 2 27.63 -7.37 -4.75
C GLU A 2 27.75 -6.18 -3.79
N PHE A 3 28.44 -5.10 -4.17
CA PHE A 3 28.52 -3.87 -3.39
C PHE A 3 27.14 -3.20 -3.22
N VAL A 4 26.35 -3.12 -4.28
CA VAL A 4 24.99 -2.52 -4.22
C VAL A 4 24.10 -3.34 -3.31
N THR A 5 24.12 -4.66 -3.42
CA THR A 5 23.32 -5.55 -2.54
C THR A 5 23.70 -5.34 -1.07
N LYS A 6 25.00 -5.30 -0.74
CA LYS A 6 25.45 -5.04 0.64
C LYS A 6 25.00 -3.68 1.19
N VAL A 7 25.04 -2.63 0.36
CA VAL A 7 24.55 -1.30 0.76
C VAL A 7 23.06 -1.33 1.04
N VAL A 8 22.27 -1.94 0.14
CA VAL A 8 20.82 -2.07 0.27
C VAL A 8 20.46 -2.86 1.53
N GLU A 9 21.11 -3.99 1.76
CA GLU A 9 20.92 -4.81 2.97
C GLU A 9 21.25 -4.05 4.26
N CYS A 10 22.37 -3.33 4.30
CA CYS A 10 22.76 -2.52 5.45
C CYS A 10 21.74 -1.43 5.78
N VAL A 11 21.28 -0.70 4.74
CA VAL A 11 20.27 0.35 4.89
C VAL A 11 18.93 -0.24 5.31
N ASN A 12 18.50 -1.34 4.70
CA ASN A 12 17.26 -2.03 5.06
C ASN A 12 17.29 -2.52 6.50
N THR A 13 18.38 -3.11 6.95
CA THR A 13 18.55 -3.57 8.33
C THR A 13 18.38 -2.41 9.31
N PHE A 14 19.07 -1.26 9.07
CA PHE A 14 18.94 -0.09 9.93
C PHE A 14 17.50 0.46 9.95
N LEU A 15 16.90 0.59 8.76
CA LEU A 15 15.57 1.17 8.63
C LEU A 15 14.49 0.28 9.24
N TRP A 16 14.44 -0.99 8.84
CA TRP A 16 13.31 -1.87 9.16
C TRP A 16 13.46 -2.64 10.47
N ASP A 17 14.68 -2.89 10.95
CA ASP A 17 14.87 -3.58 12.23
C ASP A 17 14.82 -2.61 13.43
N TYR A 18 15.06 -1.31 13.20
CA TYR A 18 15.16 -0.35 14.30
C TYR A 18 14.35 0.94 14.06
N ALA A 19 14.73 1.74 13.07
CA ALA A 19 14.23 3.11 12.95
C ALA A 19 12.73 3.18 12.65
N LEU A 20 12.27 2.47 11.64
CA LEU A 20 10.89 2.57 11.17
C LEU A 20 9.89 1.86 12.07
N LEU A 21 10.28 0.75 12.73
CA LEU A 21 9.41 0.11 13.72
C LEU A 21 9.01 1.10 14.82
N VAL A 22 10.01 1.82 15.35
CA VAL A 22 9.78 2.80 16.42
C VAL A 22 9.02 4.02 15.91
N LEU A 23 9.42 4.56 14.76
CA LEU A 23 8.82 5.79 14.22
C LEU A 23 7.37 5.59 13.75
N LEU A 24 7.09 4.50 13.03
CA LEU A 24 5.74 4.22 12.52
C LEU A 24 4.75 3.92 13.64
N LEU A 25 5.10 2.96 14.51
CA LEU A 25 4.25 2.63 15.65
C LEU A 25 4.17 3.81 16.62
N GLY A 26 5.29 4.49 16.88
CA GLY A 26 5.35 5.65 17.76
C GLY A 26 4.47 6.81 17.26
N ALA A 27 4.57 7.17 15.98
CA ALA A 27 3.72 8.21 15.39
C ALA A 27 2.23 7.81 15.45
N GLY A 28 1.91 6.57 15.09
CA GLY A 28 0.54 6.05 15.15
C GLY A 28 -0.03 6.05 16.57
N ILE A 29 0.75 5.66 17.56
CA ILE A 29 0.38 5.72 18.99
C ILE A 29 0.15 7.17 19.42
N ILE A 30 1.09 8.08 19.12
CA ILE A 30 0.99 9.50 19.47
C ILE A 30 -0.29 10.10 18.87
N TYR A 31 -0.57 9.85 17.58
CA TYR A 31 -1.80 10.32 16.94
C TYR A 31 -3.05 9.68 17.53
N SER A 32 -3.03 8.37 17.81
CA SER A 32 -4.18 7.68 18.43
C SER A 32 -4.57 8.30 19.78
N PHE A 33 -3.59 8.51 20.66
CA PHE A 33 -3.84 9.15 21.95
C PHE A 33 -4.23 10.63 21.81
N SER A 34 -3.52 11.38 20.96
CA SER A 34 -3.79 12.82 20.78
C SER A 34 -5.16 13.10 20.18
N LEU A 35 -5.65 12.22 19.34
CA LEU A 35 -6.96 12.29 18.69
C LEU A 35 -8.03 11.46 19.42
N LYS A 36 -7.72 10.94 20.62
CA LYS A 36 -8.62 10.15 21.46
C LYS A 36 -9.17 8.94 20.72
N PHE A 37 -8.29 8.16 20.10
CA PHE A 37 -8.62 6.97 19.31
C PHE A 37 -9.65 7.26 18.21
N ILE A 38 -9.34 8.21 17.35
CA ILE A 38 -10.21 8.63 16.23
C ILE A 38 -10.66 7.44 15.37
N GLN A 39 -9.78 6.44 15.17
CA GLN A 39 -10.04 5.22 14.42
C GLN A 39 -11.17 4.35 15.04
N ILE A 40 -11.44 4.49 16.33
CA ILE A 40 -12.60 3.84 16.99
C ILE A 40 -13.80 4.78 16.98
N ARG A 41 -13.62 6.02 17.45
CA ARG A 41 -14.71 6.97 17.64
C ARG A 41 -15.44 7.35 16.36
N LYS A 42 -14.71 7.51 15.26
CA LYS A 42 -15.27 7.90 13.96
C LYS A 42 -15.39 6.73 13.00
N PHE A 43 -15.16 5.49 13.44
CA PHE A 43 -15.27 4.30 12.60
C PHE A 43 -16.67 4.14 11.99
N GLY A 44 -17.72 4.26 12.80
CA GLY A 44 -19.10 4.20 12.32
C GLY A 44 -19.44 5.30 11.30
N ALA A 45 -18.91 6.52 11.50
CA ALA A 45 -19.03 7.59 10.52
C ALA A 45 -18.31 7.26 9.22
N GLY A 46 -17.12 6.65 9.29
CA GLY A 46 -16.36 6.17 8.13
C GLY A 46 -17.12 5.09 7.35
N MET A 47 -17.68 4.11 8.04
CA MET A 47 -18.52 3.06 7.42
C MET A 47 -19.75 3.66 6.74
N LYS A 48 -20.43 4.61 7.40
CA LYS A 48 -21.57 5.31 6.81
C LYS A 48 -21.17 6.12 5.56
N ALA A 49 -20.03 6.80 5.60
CA ALA A 49 -19.53 7.58 4.45
C ALA A 49 -19.15 6.66 3.28
N LEU A 50 -18.56 5.51 3.56
CA LEU A 50 -18.15 4.52 2.57
C LEU A 50 -19.36 3.92 1.83
N PHE A 51 -20.37 3.48 2.58
CA PHE A 51 -21.54 2.80 2.01
C PHE A 51 -22.73 3.71 1.72
N GLY A 52 -22.86 4.83 2.44
CA GLY A 52 -23.98 5.77 2.29
C GLY A 52 -23.92 6.66 1.05
N ASN A 53 -22.71 6.90 0.54
CA ASN A 53 -22.46 7.69 -0.67
C ASN A 53 -21.94 6.80 -1.82
N PHE A 54 -22.24 5.51 -1.80
CA PHE A 54 -21.85 4.58 -2.84
C PHE A 54 -22.63 4.89 -4.13
N SER A 55 -22.08 5.80 -4.92
CA SER A 55 -22.54 6.09 -6.28
C SER A 55 -21.45 5.65 -7.25
N LEU A 56 -21.75 4.66 -8.09
CA LEU A 56 -20.89 4.24 -9.20
C LEU A 56 -20.66 5.37 -10.21
N HIS A 57 -21.40 6.47 -10.08
CA HIS A 57 -21.24 7.70 -10.87
C HIS A 57 -20.89 8.82 -9.90
N GLY A 58 -19.61 8.96 -9.56
CA GLY A 58 -19.11 10.01 -8.67
C GLY A 58 -19.62 11.40 -9.10
N GLY A 59 -20.05 12.21 -8.13
CA GLY A 59 -20.44 13.59 -8.38
C GLY A 59 -19.28 14.34 -9.03
N LYS A 60 -19.54 15.10 -10.08
CA LYS A 60 -18.53 15.93 -10.73
C LYS A 60 -18.19 17.10 -9.82
N GLY A 61 -17.01 17.09 -9.20
CA GLY A 61 -16.41 18.29 -8.62
C GLY A 61 -15.97 19.23 -9.77
N GLU A 62 -16.08 20.53 -9.57
CA GLU A 62 -15.67 21.51 -10.59
C GLU A 62 -14.14 21.50 -10.78
N ASN A 63 -13.37 21.44 -9.70
CA ASN A 63 -11.90 21.55 -9.68
C ASN A 63 -11.16 20.35 -9.07
N GLY A 64 -11.88 19.32 -8.60
CA GLY A 64 -11.32 18.15 -7.93
C GLY A 64 -12.05 16.86 -8.25
N LEU A 65 -11.66 15.80 -7.54
CA LEU A 65 -12.30 14.51 -7.57
C LEU A 65 -13.39 14.43 -6.50
N SER A 66 -14.37 13.55 -6.68
CA SER A 66 -15.26 13.21 -5.56
C SER A 66 -14.46 12.49 -4.46
N SER A 67 -14.95 12.53 -3.21
CA SER A 67 -14.34 11.78 -2.12
C SER A 67 -14.22 10.28 -2.42
N PHE A 68 -15.18 9.73 -3.14
CA PHE A 68 -15.16 8.33 -3.58
C PHE A 68 -14.07 8.07 -4.64
N GLN A 69 -13.91 8.95 -5.63
CA GLN A 69 -12.84 8.86 -6.62
C GLN A 69 -11.44 8.99 -5.98
N ALA A 70 -11.28 9.90 -5.02
CA ALA A 70 -10.03 10.04 -4.29
C ALA A 70 -9.74 8.81 -3.41
N LEU A 71 -10.77 8.25 -2.77
CA LEU A 71 -10.65 7.02 -2.00
C LEU A 71 -10.28 5.83 -2.90
N THR A 72 -10.99 5.63 -4.01
CA THR A 72 -10.68 4.51 -4.92
C THR A 72 -9.31 4.66 -5.56
N THR A 73 -8.83 5.88 -5.80
CA THR A 73 -7.47 6.13 -6.26
C THR A 73 -6.44 5.80 -5.17
N ALA A 74 -6.74 6.10 -3.91
CA ALA A 74 -5.89 5.70 -2.78
C ALA A 74 -5.91 4.19 -2.57
N ILE A 75 -7.09 3.55 -2.58
CA ILE A 75 -7.22 2.09 -2.46
C ILE A 75 -6.55 1.38 -3.65
N ALA A 76 -6.60 1.93 -4.86
CA ALA A 76 -5.89 1.39 -6.02
C ALA A 76 -4.38 1.31 -5.80
N ALA A 77 -3.82 2.28 -5.06
CA ALA A 77 -2.42 2.28 -4.68
C ALA A 77 -2.14 1.28 -3.53
N GLN A 78 -3.03 1.23 -2.53
CA GLN A 78 -2.90 0.37 -1.36
C GLN A 78 -3.11 -1.11 -1.69
N VAL A 79 -4.23 -1.45 -2.35
CA VAL A 79 -4.59 -2.84 -2.66
C VAL A 79 -3.85 -3.31 -3.90
N GLY A 80 -2.67 -3.85 -3.70
CA GLY A 80 -1.74 -4.29 -4.73
C GLY A 80 -1.12 -5.66 -4.45
N THR A 81 0.12 -5.83 -4.89
CA THR A 81 0.90 -7.06 -4.58
C THR A 81 1.08 -7.27 -3.08
N GLY A 82 1.04 -6.20 -2.27
CA GLY A 82 1.16 -6.26 -0.81
C GLY A 82 0.13 -7.18 -0.17
N ASN A 83 -1.11 -7.14 -0.64
CA ASN A 83 -2.20 -7.93 -0.07
C ASN A 83 -2.13 -9.42 -0.39
N ILE A 84 -1.52 -9.80 -1.50
CA ILE A 84 -1.41 -11.19 -1.95
C ILE A 84 0.02 -11.70 -1.72
N ALA A 85 0.97 -11.21 -2.50
CA ALA A 85 2.36 -11.65 -2.43
C ALA A 85 3.06 -11.15 -1.16
N GLY A 86 2.77 -9.91 -0.71
CA GLY A 86 3.34 -9.36 0.52
C GLY A 86 2.89 -10.10 1.77
N ALA A 87 1.60 -10.41 1.89
CA ALA A 87 1.06 -11.23 2.97
C ALA A 87 1.67 -12.63 2.99
N ALA A 88 1.76 -13.28 1.82
CA ALA A 88 2.40 -14.58 1.69
C ALA A 88 3.89 -14.56 2.09
N THR A 89 4.62 -13.52 1.65
CA THR A 89 6.04 -13.33 2.02
C THR A 89 6.20 -13.10 3.52
N ALA A 90 5.32 -12.30 4.13
CA ALA A 90 5.38 -12.06 5.56
C ALA A 90 5.16 -13.34 6.37
N ILE A 91 4.19 -14.17 5.98
CA ILE A 91 3.92 -15.45 6.62
C ILE A 91 5.09 -16.43 6.40
N ALA A 92 5.64 -16.50 5.19
CA ALA A 92 6.77 -17.39 4.89
C ALA A 92 8.05 -17.00 5.65
N SER A 93 8.35 -15.71 5.78
CA SER A 93 9.59 -15.19 6.37
C SER A 93 9.48 -14.86 7.85
N GLY A 94 8.33 -14.34 8.28
CA GLY A 94 8.06 -13.88 9.65
C GLY A 94 7.11 -14.80 10.43
N GLY A 95 6.63 -15.88 9.81
CA GLY A 95 5.65 -16.79 10.40
C GLY A 95 4.23 -16.19 10.47
N PRO A 96 3.23 -17.00 10.88
CA PRO A 96 1.83 -16.57 11.01
C PRO A 96 1.64 -15.33 11.89
N GLY A 97 2.47 -15.19 12.94
CA GLY A 97 2.45 -14.05 13.85
C GLY A 97 2.72 -12.70 13.21
N SER A 98 3.31 -12.65 12.01
CA SER A 98 3.50 -11.41 11.26
C SER A 98 2.16 -10.73 10.94
N ILE A 99 1.09 -11.50 10.76
CA ILE A 99 -0.26 -10.97 10.49
C ILE A 99 -0.81 -10.20 11.70
N PHE A 100 -0.57 -10.68 12.92
CA PHE A 100 -0.92 -9.93 14.13
C PHE A 100 -0.24 -8.55 14.15
N TRP A 101 1.04 -8.50 13.85
CA TRP A 101 1.79 -7.25 13.82
C TRP A 101 1.38 -6.34 12.67
N MET A 102 0.90 -6.89 11.54
CA MET A 102 0.23 -6.10 10.49
C MET A 102 -1.04 -5.43 11.03
N TRP A 103 -1.89 -6.15 11.78
CA TRP A 103 -3.09 -5.58 12.38
C TRP A 103 -2.76 -4.47 13.38
N VAL A 104 -1.76 -4.69 14.23
CA VAL A 104 -1.30 -3.68 15.20
C VAL A 104 -0.82 -2.42 14.47
N SER A 105 0.04 -2.58 13.46
CA SER A 105 0.56 -1.45 12.69
C SER A 105 -0.55 -0.73 11.93
N ALA A 106 -1.50 -1.45 11.32
CA ALA A 106 -2.64 -0.87 10.63
C ALA A 106 -3.60 -0.13 11.58
N PHE A 107 -3.87 -0.68 12.76
CA PHE A 107 -4.72 -0.03 13.76
C PHE A 107 -4.17 1.35 14.15
N PHE A 108 -2.89 1.43 14.47
CA PHE A 108 -2.25 2.71 14.76
C PHE A 108 -2.04 3.55 13.49
N GLY A 109 -1.76 2.90 12.37
CA GLY A 109 -1.64 3.51 11.05
C GLY A 109 -2.92 4.23 10.60
N MET A 110 -4.11 3.76 10.98
CA MET A 110 -5.37 4.46 10.70
C MET A 110 -5.39 5.89 11.26
N ALA A 111 -4.82 6.12 12.45
CA ALA A 111 -4.73 7.47 13.01
C ALA A 111 -3.65 8.31 12.29
N THR A 112 -2.59 7.68 11.80
CA THR A 112 -1.54 8.33 11.01
C THR A 112 -2.07 8.78 9.66
N ILE A 113 -2.73 7.89 8.91
CA ILE A 113 -3.27 8.22 7.58
C ILE A 113 -4.40 9.26 7.66
N TYR A 114 -5.19 9.24 8.76
CA TYR A 114 -6.13 10.31 9.06
C TYR A 114 -5.43 11.66 9.09
N ALA A 115 -4.33 11.76 9.84
CA ALA A 115 -3.56 12.99 9.97
C ALA A 115 -2.92 13.40 8.63
N GLU A 116 -2.42 12.43 7.85
CA GLU A 116 -1.88 12.66 6.51
C GLU A 116 -2.92 13.26 5.57
N ALA A 117 -4.12 12.67 5.52
CA ALA A 117 -5.19 13.15 4.64
C ALA A 117 -5.74 14.52 5.08
N VAL A 118 -5.90 14.75 6.40
CA VAL A 118 -6.29 16.06 6.95
C VAL A 118 -5.27 17.13 6.56
N MET A 119 -3.98 16.84 6.71
CA MET A 119 -2.92 17.80 6.35
C MET A 119 -2.80 18.01 4.84
N ALA A 120 -2.99 16.96 4.05
CA ALA A 120 -3.00 17.06 2.59
C ALA A 120 -4.14 17.98 2.11
N GLN A 121 -5.33 17.84 2.67
CA GLN A 121 -6.48 18.72 2.41
C GLN A 121 -6.26 20.15 2.90
N HIS A 122 -5.70 20.31 4.09
CA HIS A 122 -5.46 21.62 4.70
C HIS A 122 -4.41 22.45 3.95
N THR A 123 -3.41 21.80 3.36
CA THR A 123 -2.27 22.46 2.72
C THR A 123 -2.29 22.38 1.19
N ARG A 124 -3.33 21.78 0.59
CA ARG A 124 -3.47 21.67 -0.86
C ARG A 124 -3.50 23.02 -1.55
N LYS A 125 -3.14 23.02 -2.82
CA LYS A 125 -3.18 24.20 -3.68
C LYS A 125 -3.98 23.91 -4.94
N LEU A 126 -4.52 24.96 -5.54
CA LEU A 126 -5.11 24.88 -6.86
C LEU A 126 -4.03 25.23 -7.90
N GLU A 127 -3.65 24.27 -8.72
CA GLU A 127 -2.65 24.43 -9.78
C GLU A 127 -3.26 23.93 -11.10
N ASN A 128 -3.25 24.79 -12.13
CA ASN A 128 -3.81 24.47 -13.45
C ASN A 128 -5.27 23.94 -13.42
N GLY A 129 -6.09 24.49 -12.51
CA GLY A 129 -7.50 24.09 -12.37
C GLY A 129 -7.73 22.75 -11.66
N HIS A 130 -6.71 22.20 -10.97
CA HIS A 130 -6.82 20.97 -10.19
C HIS A 130 -6.20 21.13 -8.82
N TYR A 131 -6.80 20.49 -7.80
CA TYR A 131 -6.19 20.42 -6.48
C TYR A 131 -4.99 19.48 -6.51
N VAL A 132 -3.86 19.97 -5.98
CA VAL A 132 -2.64 19.21 -5.76
C VAL A 132 -2.19 19.37 -4.32
N GLY A 133 -1.64 18.33 -3.73
CA GLY A 133 -1.18 18.34 -2.34
C GLY A 133 -0.36 17.10 -2.03
N GLY A 134 -0.10 16.89 -0.77
CA GLY A 134 0.70 15.77 -0.26
C GLY A 134 1.85 16.26 0.62
N PRO A 135 2.79 15.37 0.98
CA PRO A 135 3.83 15.65 1.98
C PRO A 135 4.66 16.89 1.68
N VAL A 136 5.02 17.13 0.44
CA VAL A 136 5.82 18.29 0.06
C VAL A 136 5.19 19.62 0.51
N TYR A 137 3.86 19.70 0.48
CA TYR A 137 3.11 20.88 0.84
C TYR A 137 3.07 21.06 2.36
N TYR A 138 2.73 20.03 3.15
CA TYR A 138 2.70 20.15 4.59
C TYR A 138 4.10 20.12 5.24
N ILE A 139 5.12 19.47 4.64
CA ILE A 139 6.50 19.61 5.07
C ILE A 139 6.94 21.09 5.04
N LYS A 140 6.69 21.78 3.90
CA LYS A 140 7.02 23.22 3.76
C LYS A 140 6.12 24.12 4.59
N TYR A 141 4.93 23.66 4.96
CA TYR A 141 4.02 24.39 5.81
C TYR A 141 4.53 24.43 7.27
N VAL A 142 5.02 23.27 7.76
CA VAL A 142 5.52 23.13 9.14
C VAL A 142 6.96 23.63 9.27
N PHE A 143 7.83 23.19 8.37
CA PHE A 143 9.25 23.55 8.38
C PHE A 143 9.54 24.62 7.34
N LYS A 144 9.67 25.86 7.81
CA LYS A 144 9.99 26.99 6.94
C LYS A 144 11.50 27.07 6.63
N GLY A 145 11.86 27.80 5.57
CA GLY A 145 13.26 28.07 5.24
C GLY A 145 13.96 26.92 4.52
N ARG A 146 15.28 26.83 4.67
CA ARG A 146 16.15 25.88 3.94
C ARG A 146 15.88 24.43 4.34
N PHE A 147 15.64 24.18 5.63
CA PHE A 147 15.40 22.82 6.13
C PHE A 147 14.12 22.21 5.53
N GLY A 148 13.01 22.95 5.53
CA GLY A 148 11.76 22.48 4.93
C GLY A 148 11.87 22.23 3.42
N LYS A 149 12.64 23.07 2.70
CA LYS A 149 12.92 22.86 1.27
C LYS A 149 13.72 21.58 1.04
N PHE A 150 14.77 21.37 1.84
CA PHE A 150 15.59 20.16 1.77
C PHE A 150 14.77 18.91 2.05
N LEU A 151 14.01 18.89 3.15
CA LEU A 151 13.21 17.75 3.56
C LEU A 151 12.13 17.40 2.52
N ALA A 152 11.47 18.43 1.95
CA ALA A 152 10.50 18.26 0.88
C ALA A 152 11.14 17.73 -0.42
N GLY A 153 12.30 18.23 -0.79
CA GLY A 153 13.08 17.75 -1.93
C GLY A 153 13.51 16.28 -1.74
N PHE A 154 14.02 15.95 -0.56
CA PHE A 154 14.40 14.58 -0.22
C PHE A 154 13.20 13.62 -0.31
N PHE A 155 12.04 14.00 0.26
CA PHE A 155 10.80 13.23 0.11
C PHE A 155 10.42 13.03 -1.36
N SER A 156 10.47 14.11 -2.17
CA SER A 156 10.11 14.02 -3.58
C SER A 156 11.01 13.06 -4.37
N VAL A 157 12.33 13.09 -4.14
CA VAL A 157 13.25 12.15 -4.76
C VAL A 157 12.98 10.72 -4.28
N ALA A 158 12.80 10.54 -2.97
CA ALA A 158 12.55 9.24 -2.40
C ALA A 158 11.27 8.59 -2.94
N ILE A 159 10.14 9.32 -3.03
CA ILE A 159 8.88 8.77 -3.55
C ILE A 159 8.94 8.45 -5.06
N ILE A 160 9.67 9.24 -5.85
CA ILE A 160 9.89 8.96 -7.28
C ILE A 160 10.65 7.63 -7.44
N LEU A 161 11.70 7.42 -6.65
CA LEU A 161 12.49 6.19 -6.67
C LEU A 161 11.71 5.01 -6.07
N ALA A 162 11.03 5.22 -4.93
CA ALA A 162 10.27 4.19 -4.22
C ALA A 162 9.09 3.68 -5.04
N LEU A 163 8.14 4.55 -5.34
CA LEU A 163 6.87 4.17 -5.96
C LEU A 163 6.91 4.30 -7.48
N GLY A 164 7.47 5.41 -7.97
CA GLY A 164 7.56 5.68 -9.40
C GLY A 164 8.35 4.62 -10.16
N PHE A 165 9.46 4.14 -9.61
CA PHE A 165 10.32 3.19 -10.29
C PHE A 165 10.32 1.81 -9.62
N MET A 166 10.93 1.65 -8.44
CA MET A 166 11.14 0.33 -7.82
C MET A 166 9.81 -0.35 -7.47
N GLY A 167 8.87 0.36 -6.88
CA GLY A 167 7.57 -0.17 -6.55
C GLY A 167 6.80 -0.66 -7.77
N ASN A 168 6.79 0.12 -8.86
CA ASN A 168 6.17 -0.31 -10.12
C ASN A 168 6.86 -1.53 -10.74
N MET A 169 8.18 -1.69 -10.55
CA MET A 169 8.90 -2.91 -10.93
C MET A 169 8.44 -4.12 -10.10
N VAL A 170 8.22 -3.97 -8.79
CA VAL A 170 7.66 -5.02 -7.91
C VAL A 170 6.28 -5.46 -8.39
N GLN A 171 5.40 -4.50 -8.69
CA GLN A 171 4.06 -4.80 -9.17
C GLN A 171 4.11 -5.60 -10.48
N SER A 172 4.87 -5.12 -11.46
CA SER A 172 5.03 -5.79 -12.76
C SER A 172 5.67 -7.17 -12.63
N ASN A 173 6.67 -7.31 -11.76
CA ASN A 173 7.31 -8.58 -11.47
C ASN A 173 6.31 -9.63 -10.96
N SER A 174 5.47 -9.23 -10.02
CA SER A 174 4.47 -10.11 -9.41
C SER A 174 3.39 -10.52 -10.41
N ILE A 175 2.94 -9.61 -11.30
CA ILE A 175 2.03 -9.96 -12.40
C ILE A 175 2.71 -10.97 -13.33
N GLY A 176 3.95 -10.69 -13.75
CA GLY A 176 4.72 -11.56 -14.63
C GLY A 176 4.92 -12.96 -14.06
N ALA A 177 5.26 -13.06 -12.77
CA ALA A 177 5.43 -14.34 -12.08
C ALA A 177 4.11 -15.13 -12.01
N ALA A 178 3.01 -14.48 -11.59
CA ALA A 178 1.71 -15.12 -11.47
C ALA A 178 1.17 -15.63 -12.82
N PHE A 179 1.33 -14.84 -13.90
CA PHE A 179 0.92 -15.25 -15.25
C PHE A 179 1.80 -16.35 -15.83
N ASN A 180 3.12 -16.28 -15.57
CA ASN A 180 4.02 -17.35 -16.01
C ASN A 180 3.66 -18.69 -15.35
N ASN A 181 3.35 -18.66 -14.05
CA ASN A 181 2.95 -19.86 -13.31
C ASN A 181 1.58 -20.40 -13.76
N ALA A 182 0.61 -19.52 -14.06
CA ALA A 182 -0.75 -19.93 -14.43
C ALA A 182 -0.90 -20.33 -15.91
N PHE A 183 -0.22 -19.63 -16.82
CA PHE A 183 -0.46 -19.74 -18.27
C PHE A 183 0.81 -20.07 -19.08
N HIS A 184 1.96 -20.20 -18.42
CA HIS A 184 3.27 -20.41 -19.06
C HIS A 184 3.66 -19.31 -20.06
N VAL A 185 3.08 -18.10 -19.93
CA VAL A 185 3.40 -16.95 -20.77
C VAL A 185 4.73 -16.36 -20.30
N PRO A 186 5.66 -15.99 -21.23
CA PRO A 186 6.89 -15.35 -20.85
C PRO A 186 6.68 -14.05 -20.08
N LYS A 187 7.39 -13.86 -18.96
CA LYS A 187 7.25 -12.68 -18.08
C LYS A 187 7.42 -11.37 -18.85
N LEU A 188 8.34 -11.32 -19.81
CA LEU A 188 8.58 -10.16 -20.66
C LEU A 188 7.34 -9.78 -21.49
N ALA A 189 6.65 -10.75 -22.07
CA ALA A 189 5.44 -10.49 -22.86
C ALA A 189 4.34 -9.89 -21.99
N VAL A 190 4.14 -10.42 -20.77
CA VAL A 190 3.23 -9.86 -19.78
C VAL A 190 3.62 -8.44 -19.41
N GLY A 191 4.91 -8.19 -19.13
CA GLY A 191 5.42 -6.87 -18.78
C GLY A 191 5.21 -5.83 -19.89
N ILE A 192 5.41 -6.20 -21.15
CA ILE A 192 5.14 -5.32 -22.30
C ILE A 192 3.65 -4.98 -22.40
N CYS A 193 2.76 -5.97 -22.28
CA CYS A 193 1.31 -5.74 -22.32
C CYS A 193 0.87 -4.79 -21.19
N VAL A 194 1.31 -5.05 -19.95
CA VAL A 194 1.03 -4.20 -18.78
C VAL A 194 1.54 -2.78 -19.01
N ALA A 195 2.77 -2.62 -19.50
CA ALA A 195 3.40 -1.33 -19.75
C ALA A 195 2.67 -0.51 -20.81
N VAL A 196 2.24 -1.14 -21.90
CA VAL A 196 1.47 -0.47 -22.98
C VAL A 196 0.13 0.04 -22.44
N ILE A 197 -0.63 -0.80 -21.72
CA ILE A 197 -1.93 -0.40 -21.17
C ILE A 197 -1.74 0.71 -20.13
N ALA A 198 -0.75 0.60 -19.24
CA ALA A 198 -0.42 1.63 -18.27
C ALA A 198 -0.05 2.95 -18.94
N GLY A 199 0.79 2.92 -19.96
CA GLY A 199 1.19 4.11 -20.74
C GLY A 199 0.01 4.85 -21.37
N ILE A 200 -0.98 4.13 -21.89
CA ILE A 200 -2.22 4.70 -22.42
C ILE A 200 -3.00 5.44 -21.31
N ILE A 201 -3.05 4.88 -20.10
CA ILE A 201 -3.73 5.50 -18.97
C ILE A 201 -2.98 6.75 -18.50
N PHE A 202 -1.64 6.68 -18.41
CA PHE A 202 -0.79 7.80 -17.95
C PHE A 202 -0.99 9.07 -18.79
N ILE A 203 -1.15 8.95 -20.10
CA ILE A 203 -1.39 10.08 -21.02
C ILE A 203 -2.64 10.89 -20.63
N GLY A 204 -3.64 10.26 -20.01
CA GLY A 204 -4.90 10.90 -19.61
C GLY A 204 -4.85 11.63 -18.26
N GLY A 205 -3.74 11.54 -17.52
CA GLY A 205 -3.55 12.18 -16.22
C GLY A 205 -4.55 11.74 -15.15
N ILE A 206 -4.61 12.50 -14.04
CA ILE A 206 -5.38 12.13 -12.85
C ILE A 206 -6.88 11.86 -13.11
N LYS A 207 -7.51 12.55 -14.03
CA LYS A 207 -8.94 12.33 -14.34
C LYS A 207 -9.19 10.95 -14.95
N ARG A 208 -8.31 10.49 -15.85
CA ARG A 208 -8.39 9.15 -16.43
C ARG A 208 -8.05 8.07 -15.39
N ILE A 209 -7.02 8.31 -14.59
CA ILE A 209 -6.63 7.44 -13.48
C ILE A 209 -7.80 7.25 -12.53
N ALA A 210 -8.41 8.33 -12.04
CA ALA A 210 -9.54 8.28 -11.12
C ALA A 210 -10.76 7.58 -11.72
N SER A 211 -11.09 7.85 -12.99
CA SER A 211 -12.21 7.19 -13.68
C SER A 211 -11.97 5.70 -13.90
N PHE A 212 -10.71 5.28 -14.08
CA PHE A 212 -10.33 3.88 -14.18
C PHE A 212 -10.44 3.19 -12.80
N THR A 213 -9.83 3.77 -11.77
CA THR A 213 -9.79 3.18 -10.42
C THR A 213 -11.18 3.10 -9.78
N GLU A 214 -12.03 4.11 -9.99
CA GLU A 214 -13.41 4.14 -9.49
C GLU A 214 -14.23 2.92 -9.93
N LYS A 215 -13.98 2.41 -11.12
CA LYS A 215 -14.69 1.25 -11.68
C LYS A 215 -14.04 -0.07 -11.31
N ILE A 216 -12.71 -0.14 -11.41
CA ILE A 216 -11.98 -1.40 -11.25
C ILE A 216 -11.83 -1.80 -9.78
N VAL A 217 -11.58 -0.84 -8.88
CA VAL A 217 -11.30 -1.15 -7.47
C VAL A 217 -12.44 -1.90 -6.77
N PRO A 218 -13.71 -1.48 -6.88
CA PRO A 218 -14.80 -2.24 -6.26
C PRO A 218 -14.95 -3.65 -6.83
N ILE A 219 -14.79 -3.80 -8.16
CA ILE A 219 -14.92 -5.10 -8.85
C ILE A 219 -13.82 -6.05 -8.41
N MET A 220 -12.55 -5.59 -8.41
CA MET A 220 -11.43 -6.44 -8.02
C MET A 220 -11.51 -6.86 -6.56
N ALA A 221 -11.89 -5.93 -5.66
CA ALA A 221 -12.04 -6.24 -4.25
C ALA A 221 -13.15 -7.26 -4.00
N LEU A 222 -14.31 -7.08 -4.62
CA LEU A 222 -15.44 -8.00 -4.49
C LEU A 222 -15.10 -9.39 -5.01
N LEU A 223 -14.50 -9.48 -6.22
CA LEU A 223 -14.06 -10.73 -6.81
C LEU A 223 -13.12 -11.50 -5.87
N TYR A 224 -12.14 -10.81 -5.33
CA TYR A 224 -11.14 -11.40 -4.44
C TYR A 224 -11.76 -11.86 -3.11
N ILE A 225 -12.58 -11.01 -2.48
CA ILE A 225 -13.27 -11.33 -1.22
C ILE A 225 -14.14 -12.57 -1.39
N ILE A 226 -14.93 -12.65 -2.45
CA ILE A 226 -15.78 -13.82 -2.72
C ILE A 226 -14.92 -15.07 -2.87
N GLY A 227 -13.84 -15.03 -3.68
CA GLY A 227 -12.94 -16.16 -3.85
C GLY A 227 -12.32 -16.65 -2.54
N CYS A 228 -11.85 -15.72 -1.70
CA CYS A 228 -11.34 -16.05 -0.37
C CYS A 228 -12.41 -16.69 0.53
N LEU A 229 -13.60 -16.10 0.60
CA LEU A 229 -14.70 -16.62 1.42
C LEU A 229 -15.12 -18.04 1.01
N VAL A 230 -15.18 -18.34 -0.28
CA VAL A 230 -15.46 -19.69 -0.77
C VAL A 230 -14.43 -20.69 -0.25
N ILE A 231 -13.14 -20.38 -0.36
CA ILE A 231 -12.08 -21.28 0.14
C ILE A 231 -12.15 -21.44 1.65
N LEU A 232 -12.37 -20.35 2.39
CA LEU A 232 -12.48 -20.40 3.84
C LEU A 232 -13.67 -21.23 4.33
N VAL A 233 -14.81 -21.17 3.63
CA VAL A 233 -15.96 -22.03 3.92
C VAL A 233 -15.63 -23.49 3.65
N MET A 234 -14.91 -23.81 2.57
CA MET A 234 -14.47 -25.18 2.25
C MET A 234 -13.45 -25.71 3.28
N HIS A 235 -12.67 -24.84 3.92
CA HIS A 235 -11.64 -25.18 4.90
C HIS A 235 -11.95 -24.63 6.30
N LEU A 236 -13.23 -24.57 6.66
CA LEU A 236 -13.71 -23.98 7.91
C LEU A 236 -13.01 -24.51 9.18
N PRO A 237 -12.71 -25.81 9.32
CA PRO A 237 -11.97 -26.32 10.49
C PRO A 237 -10.56 -25.74 10.62
N GLY A 238 -9.90 -25.41 9.49
CA GLY A 238 -8.57 -24.78 9.48
C GLY A 238 -8.56 -23.32 9.89
N VAL A 239 -9.69 -22.62 9.77
CA VAL A 239 -9.78 -21.18 10.09
C VAL A 239 -9.51 -20.91 11.58
N GLY A 240 -10.07 -21.74 12.47
CA GLY A 240 -9.83 -21.63 13.92
C GLY A 240 -8.33 -21.81 14.26
N THR A 241 -7.68 -22.79 13.62
CA THR A 241 -6.25 -23.04 13.78
C THR A 241 -5.43 -21.85 13.23
N ALA A 242 -5.81 -21.30 12.07
CA ALA A 242 -5.15 -20.13 11.48
C ALA A 242 -5.15 -18.93 12.42
N PHE A 243 -6.29 -18.61 13.05
CA PHE A 243 -6.35 -17.56 14.07
C PHE A 243 -5.46 -17.86 15.27
N LYS A 244 -5.51 -19.09 15.78
CA LYS A 244 -4.63 -19.51 16.88
C LYS A 244 -3.15 -19.31 16.53
N ASP A 245 -2.74 -19.71 15.34
CA ASP A 245 -1.35 -19.60 14.87
C ASP A 245 -0.93 -18.15 14.71
N ILE A 246 -1.83 -17.25 14.26
CA ILE A 246 -1.57 -15.81 14.20
C ILE A 246 -1.29 -15.25 15.59
N PHE A 247 -2.15 -15.52 16.58
CA PHE A 247 -2.00 -14.98 17.93
C PHE A 247 -0.82 -15.62 18.68
N VAL A 248 -0.69 -16.93 18.64
CA VAL A 248 0.43 -17.63 19.30
C VAL A 248 1.76 -17.26 18.63
N GLY A 249 1.80 -17.25 17.30
CA GLY A 249 2.99 -16.90 16.54
C GLY A 249 3.47 -15.47 16.70
N ALA A 250 2.61 -14.56 17.12
CA ALA A 250 2.98 -13.19 17.41
C ALA A 250 3.92 -13.04 18.62
N PHE A 251 3.79 -13.94 19.62
CA PHE A 251 4.51 -13.85 20.89
C PHE A 251 5.38 -15.08 21.19
N ALA A 252 5.03 -16.22 20.60
CA ALA A 252 5.75 -17.48 20.75
C ALA A 252 5.86 -18.23 19.41
N PRO A 253 6.56 -17.68 18.40
CA PRO A 253 6.61 -18.26 17.06
C PRO A 253 7.18 -19.68 17.02
N GLN A 254 8.02 -20.03 17.98
CA GLN A 254 8.62 -21.36 18.12
C GLN A 254 7.62 -22.45 18.57
N ALA A 255 6.47 -22.05 19.11
CA ALA A 255 5.42 -22.98 19.55
C ALA A 255 4.51 -23.46 18.41
N ILE A 256 4.70 -22.95 17.18
CA ILE A 256 3.87 -23.31 16.03
C ILE A 256 4.51 -24.52 15.31
N ALA A 257 3.76 -25.60 15.26
CA ALA A 257 4.15 -26.81 14.54
C ALA A 257 4.30 -26.50 13.03
N GLY A 258 5.48 -26.77 12.46
CA GLY A 258 5.79 -26.45 11.06
C GLY A 258 6.27 -25.03 10.82
N GLY A 259 6.43 -24.22 11.87
CA GLY A 259 7.05 -22.90 11.76
C GLY A 259 8.49 -23.02 11.28
N ALA A 260 8.91 -22.12 10.38
CA ALA A 260 10.27 -22.09 9.88
C ALA A 260 11.25 -21.98 11.07
N LEU A 261 12.23 -22.87 11.14
CA LEU A 261 13.28 -22.84 12.15
C LEU A 261 13.97 -21.46 12.15
N GLY A 262 13.97 -20.78 13.33
CA GLY A 262 14.62 -19.48 13.50
C GLY A 262 13.73 -18.25 13.32
N VAL A 263 12.40 -18.40 13.27
CA VAL A 263 11.48 -17.26 13.39
C VAL A 263 11.48 -16.76 14.85
N THR A 264 11.68 -15.46 15.00
CA THR A 264 11.64 -14.76 16.29
C THR A 264 10.49 -13.77 16.32
N VAL A 265 10.07 -13.32 17.51
CA VAL A 265 9.10 -12.23 17.67
C VAL A 265 9.55 -10.99 16.92
N GLN A 266 10.84 -10.67 16.94
CA GLN A 266 11.40 -9.54 16.20
C GLN A 266 11.21 -9.70 14.68
N LYS A 267 11.47 -10.89 14.12
CA LYS A 267 11.22 -11.18 12.70
C LYS A 267 9.73 -11.07 12.35
N ALA A 268 8.86 -11.64 13.18
CA ALA A 268 7.42 -11.54 12.97
C ALA A 268 6.96 -10.06 12.95
N MET A 269 7.44 -9.27 13.90
CA MET A 269 7.18 -7.83 13.97
C MET A 269 7.73 -7.08 12.75
N ARG A 270 9.00 -7.31 12.39
CA ARG A 270 9.65 -6.69 11.22
C ARG A 270 8.87 -6.93 9.94
N PHE A 271 8.63 -8.20 9.60
CA PHE A 271 7.92 -8.54 8.37
C PHE A 271 6.45 -8.10 8.42
N GLY A 272 5.82 -8.18 9.58
CA GLY A 272 4.46 -7.69 9.77
C GLY A 272 4.34 -6.18 9.51
N VAL A 273 5.18 -5.37 10.14
CA VAL A 273 5.15 -3.92 9.97
C VAL A 273 5.60 -3.51 8.57
N ALA A 274 6.69 -4.10 8.04
CA ALA A 274 7.21 -3.74 6.72
C ALA A 274 6.23 -4.07 5.60
N ARG A 275 5.68 -5.29 5.58
CA ARG A 275 4.72 -5.71 4.54
C ARG A 275 3.34 -5.10 4.76
N GLY A 276 2.93 -4.85 6.00
CA GLY A 276 1.73 -4.11 6.33
C GLY A 276 1.78 -2.68 5.79
N LEU A 277 2.90 -1.96 6.05
CA LEU A 277 3.11 -0.61 5.52
C LEU A 277 3.15 -0.58 3.99
N PHE A 278 3.84 -1.52 3.36
CA PHE A 278 3.90 -1.63 1.90
C PHE A 278 2.50 -1.82 1.28
N SER A 279 1.58 -2.47 1.99
CA SER A 279 0.20 -2.68 1.58
C SER A 279 -0.67 -1.44 1.83
N ASN A 280 -0.83 -1.04 3.10
CA ASN A 280 -1.80 -0.01 3.49
C ASN A 280 -1.29 1.44 3.39
N GLU A 281 0.00 1.64 3.18
CA GLU A 281 0.69 2.92 2.97
C GLU A 281 0.53 3.96 4.11
N ALA A 282 0.04 3.57 5.28
CA ALA A 282 -0.21 4.50 6.38
C ALA A 282 1.10 5.00 7.02
N GLY A 283 1.40 6.28 6.86
CA GLY A 283 2.64 6.89 7.30
C GLY A 283 3.73 6.96 6.22
N MET A 284 3.46 6.46 5.01
CA MET A 284 4.37 6.57 3.86
C MET A 284 4.37 7.96 3.22
N GLY A 285 3.26 8.69 3.33
CA GLY A 285 3.10 9.95 2.64
C GLY A 285 2.70 9.83 1.16
N SER A 286 2.33 8.66 0.70
CA SER A 286 1.95 8.38 -0.69
C SER A 286 0.50 8.76 -0.98
N THR A 287 -0.45 8.14 -0.28
CA THR A 287 -1.90 8.36 -0.45
C THR A 287 -2.39 9.79 -0.21
N PRO A 288 -1.71 10.64 0.61
CA PRO A 288 -2.05 12.07 0.70
C PRO A 288 -2.15 12.79 -0.63
N HIS A 289 -1.42 12.34 -1.66
CA HIS A 289 -1.53 12.92 -3.01
C HIS A 289 -2.91 12.70 -3.63
N ALA A 290 -3.51 11.52 -3.43
CA ALA A 290 -4.87 11.24 -3.88
C ALA A 290 -5.90 11.98 -3.00
N HIS A 291 -5.74 11.91 -1.68
CA HIS A 291 -6.68 12.55 -0.76
C HIS A 291 -6.72 14.08 -0.88
N ALA A 292 -5.63 14.73 -1.29
CA ALA A 292 -5.59 16.17 -1.54
C ALA A 292 -6.52 16.60 -2.69
N THR A 293 -6.77 15.72 -3.66
CA THR A 293 -7.58 16.03 -4.84
C THR A 293 -9.08 16.02 -4.57
N ALA A 294 -9.54 15.45 -3.44
CA ALA A 294 -10.94 15.33 -3.10
C ALA A 294 -11.58 16.71 -2.83
N GLU A 295 -12.76 16.96 -3.38
CA GLU A 295 -13.58 18.11 -3.00
C GLU A 295 -14.44 17.77 -1.79
N VAL A 296 -13.98 18.19 -0.62
CA VAL A 296 -14.68 18.05 0.65
C VAL A 296 -14.82 19.41 1.34
N LYS A 297 -15.86 19.56 2.16
CA LYS A 297 -16.10 20.79 2.93
C LYS A 297 -15.18 20.89 4.14
N ASP A 298 -14.94 19.75 4.81
CA ASP A 298 -14.06 19.67 5.98
C ASP A 298 -12.90 18.69 5.66
N PRO A 299 -11.63 19.10 5.86
CA PRO A 299 -10.48 18.21 5.75
C PRO A 299 -10.61 16.91 6.55
N CYS A 300 -11.31 16.95 7.69
CA CYS A 300 -11.50 15.79 8.57
C CYS A 300 -12.38 14.72 7.94
N ASP A 301 -13.33 15.08 7.07
CA ASP A 301 -14.15 14.11 6.34
C ASP A 301 -13.27 13.22 5.47
N GLN A 302 -12.30 13.81 4.77
CA GLN A 302 -11.36 13.03 3.97
C GLN A 302 -10.39 12.20 4.81
N GLY A 303 -10.03 12.68 6.00
CA GLY A 303 -9.27 11.91 6.99
C GLY A 303 -10.00 10.65 7.44
N ILE A 304 -11.31 10.76 7.72
CA ILE A 304 -12.16 9.61 8.09
C ILE A 304 -12.22 8.59 6.94
N ILE A 305 -12.37 9.06 5.71
CA ILE A 305 -12.40 8.20 4.52
C ILE A 305 -11.04 7.50 4.31
N ALA A 306 -9.93 8.20 4.52
CA ALA A 306 -8.59 7.61 4.43
C ALA A 306 -8.38 6.44 5.41
N MET A 307 -8.87 6.57 6.65
CA MET A 307 -8.84 5.46 7.62
C MET A 307 -9.56 4.21 7.10
N MET A 308 -10.67 4.38 6.38
CA MET A 308 -11.42 3.25 5.83
C MET A 308 -10.64 2.53 4.73
N GLY A 309 -9.79 3.23 3.98
CA GLY A 309 -8.86 2.61 3.02
C GLY A 309 -7.94 1.59 3.71
N VAL A 310 -7.28 1.98 4.79
CA VAL A 310 -6.42 1.08 5.59
C VAL A 310 -7.20 -0.09 6.18
N PHE A 311 -8.43 0.16 6.65
CA PHE A 311 -9.29 -0.90 7.18
C PHE A 311 -9.63 -1.94 6.11
N ILE A 312 -10.04 -1.53 4.92
CA ILE A 312 -10.36 -2.42 3.80
C ILE A 312 -9.12 -3.20 3.38
N ASP A 313 -7.99 -2.50 3.20
CA ASP A 313 -6.73 -3.11 2.78
C ASP A 313 -6.27 -4.22 3.73
N THR A 314 -6.08 -3.88 5.00
CA THR A 314 -5.39 -4.78 5.94
C THR A 314 -6.35 -5.69 6.70
N PHE A 315 -7.43 -5.14 7.29
CA PHE A 315 -8.33 -5.95 8.11
C PHE A 315 -9.31 -6.80 7.30
N ILE A 316 -9.56 -6.46 6.03
CA ILE A 316 -10.40 -7.28 5.15
C ILE A 316 -9.52 -8.05 4.16
N ILE A 317 -8.94 -7.40 3.17
CA ILE A 317 -8.33 -8.08 2.02
C ILE A 317 -7.09 -8.89 2.43
N LEU A 318 -6.14 -8.25 3.12
CA LEU A 318 -4.91 -8.92 3.54
C LEU A 318 -5.18 -10.04 4.54
N THR A 319 -6.10 -9.82 5.50
CA THR A 319 -6.51 -10.84 6.47
C THR A 319 -7.13 -12.06 5.79
N LEU A 320 -7.97 -11.87 4.78
CA LEU A 320 -8.54 -12.97 4.00
C LEU A 320 -7.45 -13.78 3.30
N THR A 321 -6.46 -13.13 2.68
CA THR A 321 -5.30 -13.81 2.10
C THR A 321 -4.58 -14.67 3.11
N ALA A 322 -4.28 -14.09 4.28
CA ALA A 322 -3.57 -14.78 5.35
C ALA A 322 -4.33 -16.00 5.85
N LEU A 323 -5.64 -15.86 6.07
CA LEU A 323 -6.49 -16.96 6.50
C LEU A 323 -6.57 -18.08 5.46
N VAL A 324 -6.66 -17.75 4.17
CA VAL A 324 -6.62 -18.75 3.10
C VAL A 324 -5.30 -19.52 3.11
N ILE A 325 -4.15 -18.83 3.17
CA ILE A 325 -2.82 -19.48 3.21
C ILE A 325 -2.69 -20.40 4.43
N LEU A 326 -3.10 -19.93 5.60
CA LEU A 326 -2.94 -20.69 6.85
C LEU A 326 -3.94 -21.85 6.98
N SER A 327 -5.20 -21.64 6.58
CA SER A 327 -6.24 -22.69 6.68
C SER A 327 -6.06 -23.82 5.69
N THR A 328 -5.39 -23.60 4.57
CA THR A 328 -5.12 -24.63 3.54
C THR A 328 -3.87 -25.46 3.81
N GLY A 329 -3.05 -25.08 4.81
CA GLY A 329 -1.90 -25.85 5.26
C GLY A 329 -0.71 -25.89 4.29
N VAL A 330 -0.62 -24.95 3.34
CA VAL A 330 0.48 -24.92 2.34
C VAL A 330 1.79 -24.34 2.87
N LEU A 331 1.77 -23.78 4.09
CA LEU A 331 2.97 -23.22 4.70
C LEU A 331 4.04 -24.28 4.89
N GLY A 332 5.30 -23.95 4.55
CA GLY A 332 6.43 -24.88 4.68
C GLY A 332 6.77 -25.66 3.40
N ASN A 333 6.05 -25.41 2.28
CA ASN A 333 6.36 -26.02 0.98
C ASN A 333 7.56 -25.38 0.25
N GLY A 334 8.25 -24.43 0.87
CA GLY A 334 9.40 -23.71 0.31
C GLY A 334 9.06 -22.56 -0.63
N GLN A 335 7.77 -22.29 -0.86
CA GLN A 335 7.29 -21.19 -1.71
C GLN A 335 7.08 -19.90 -0.91
N THR A 336 7.08 -18.77 -1.60
CA THR A 336 6.82 -17.44 -1.06
C THR A 336 6.09 -16.57 -2.08
N GLY A 337 5.68 -15.36 -1.67
CA GLY A 337 5.07 -14.40 -2.58
C GLY A 337 3.83 -14.92 -3.29
N SER A 338 3.70 -14.61 -4.59
CA SER A 338 2.53 -15.00 -5.39
C SER A 338 2.40 -16.51 -5.57
N GLU A 339 3.51 -17.25 -5.59
CA GLU A 339 3.50 -18.72 -5.73
C GLU A 339 2.86 -19.41 -4.52
N LEU A 340 3.17 -18.95 -3.31
CA LEU A 340 2.56 -19.46 -2.09
C LEU A 340 1.04 -19.19 -2.06
N ALA A 341 0.64 -17.97 -2.45
CA ALA A 341 -0.77 -17.62 -2.57
C ALA A 341 -1.49 -18.50 -3.61
N GLN A 342 -0.87 -18.68 -4.79
CA GLN A 342 -1.44 -19.57 -5.83
C GLN A 342 -1.60 -21.00 -5.33
N SER A 343 -0.61 -21.53 -4.62
CA SER A 343 -0.70 -22.87 -4.02
C SER A 343 -1.83 -22.98 -3.02
N ALA A 344 -2.05 -21.97 -2.18
CA ALA A 344 -3.17 -21.95 -1.24
C ALA A 344 -4.54 -21.97 -1.95
N PHE A 345 -4.68 -21.19 -3.02
CA PHE A 345 -5.92 -21.16 -3.79
C PHE A 345 -6.12 -22.43 -4.62
N ASN A 346 -5.04 -23.11 -5.03
CA ASN A 346 -5.13 -24.41 -5.71
C ASN A 346 -5.70 -25.51 -4.80
N VAL A 347 -5.46 -25.46 -3.49
CA VAL A 347 -6.08 -26.41 -2.56
C VAL A 347 -7.61 -26.33 -2.60
N GLY A 348 -8.17 -25.11 -2.72
CA GLY A 348 -9.61 -24.91 -2.81
C GLY A 348 -10.18 -25.07 -4.22
N PHE A 349 -9.53 -24.51 -5.22
CA PHE A 349 -10.06 -24.39 -6.59
C PHE A 349 -9.38 -25.32 -7.60
N GLY A 350 -8.46 -26.19 -7.17
CA GLY A 350 -7.64 -26.97 -8.09
C GLY A 350 -6.84 -26.06 -9.03
N ASN A 351 -6.58 -26.50 -10.25
CA ASN A 351 -5.79 -25.72 -11.22
C ASN A 351 -6.36 -24.31 -11.53
N PHE A 352 -7.65 -24.10 -11.28
CA PHE A 352 -8.26 -22.77 -11.44
C PHE A 352 -7.73 -21.76 -10.43
N GLY A 353 -7.22 -22.19 -9.27
CA GLY A 353 -6.63 -21.31 -8.26
C GLY A 353 -5.46 -20.47 -8.78
N ASN A 354 -4.58 -21.07 -9.62
CA ASN A 354 -3.49 -20.34 -10.28
C ASN A 354 -4.01 -19.23 -11.18
N ILE A 355 -5.04 -19.54 -11.97
CA ILE A 355 -5.69 -18.59 -12.91
C ILE A 355 -6.36 -17.48 -12.12
N PHE A 356 -7.12 -17.82 -11.08
CA PHE A 356 -7.82 -16.87 -10.23
C PHE A 356 -6.86 -15.86 -9.61
N ILE A 357 -5.76 -16.33 -8.99
CA ILE A 357 -4.75 -15.46 -8.39
C ILE A 357 -4.01 -14.64 -9.44
N ALA A 358 -3.70 -15.19 -10.62
CA ALA A 358 -3.07 -14.41 -11.69
C ALA A 358 -3.95 -13.26 -12.15
N LEU A 359 -5.26 -13.46 -12.31
CA LEU A 359 -6.21 -12.41 -12.66
C LEU A 359 -6.37 -11.39 -11.53
N CYS A 360 -6.50 -11.82 -10.27
CA CYS A 360 -6.55 -10.91 -9.13
C CYS A 360 -5.26 -10.09 -9.01
N MET A 361 -4.09 -10.73 -9.20
CA MET A 361 -2.79 -10.06 -9.20
C MET A 361 -2.71 -9.01 -10.32
N LEU A 362 -3.20 -9.31 -11.52
CA LEU A 362 -3.26 -8.34 -12.60
C LEU A 362 -4.07 -7.10 -12.18
N PHE A 363 -5.29 -7.27 -11.66
CA PHE A 363 -6.10 -6.13 -11.25
C PHE A 363 -5.47 -5.35 -10.10
N PHE A 364 -5.02 -6.03 -9.05
CA PHE A 364 -4.45 -5.38 -7.87
C PHE A 364 -3.15 -4.64 -8.20
N ALA A 365 -2.18 -5.35 -8.77
CA ALA A 365 -0.89 -4.75 -9.09
C ALA A 365 -0.97 -3.71 -10.21
N PHE A 366 -1.84 -3.89 -11.19
CA PHE A 366 -2.01 -2.91 -12.27
C PHE A 366 -2.63 -1.61 -11.77
N THR A 367 -3.65 -1.68 -10.90
CA THR A 367 -4.22 -0.46 -10.30
C THR A 367 -3.19 0.27 -9.43
N THR A 368 -2.32 -0.49 -8.74
CA THR A 368 -1.22 0.09 -7.96
C THR A 368 -0.18 0.77 -8.86
N ILE A 369 0.21 0.17 -9.99
CA ILE A 369 1.09 0.83 -10.98
C ILE A 369 0.52 2.19 -11.37
N VAL A 370 -0.77 2.25 -11.66
CA VAL A 370 -1.44 3.48 -12.08
C VAL A 370 -1.52 4.52 -10.96
N GLY A 371 -1.82 4.10 -9.72
CA GLY A 371 -1.86 4.97 -8.55
C GLY A 371 -0.48 5.51 -8.18
N TRP A 372 0.53 4.66 -8.13
CA TRP A 372 1.90 5.03 -7.78
C TRP A 372 2.58 5.90 -8.85
N TYR A 373 2.25 5.67 -10.12
CA TYR A 373 2.65 6.59 -11.18
C TYR A 373 2.20 8.01 -10.87
N TYR A 374 0.94 8.21 -10.49
CA TYR A 374 0.40 9.52 -10.18
C TYR A 374 1.13 10.18 -8.99
N PHE A 375 1.43 9.42 -7.93
CA PHE A 375 2.16 9.96 -6.77
C PHE A 375 3.57 10.43 -7.16
N GLY A 376 4.26 9.65 -7.98
CA GLY A 376 5.55 10.06 -8.55
C GLY A 376 5.42 11.26 -9.49
N GLU A 377 4.39 11.30 -10.36
CA GLU A 377 4.13 12.42 -11.28
C GLU A 377 3.99 13.76 -10.56
N VAL A 378 3.23 13.80 -9.46
CA VAL A 378 3.07 15.03 -8.66
C VAL A 378 4.41 15.52 -8.15
N ASN A 379 5.29 14.62 -7.70
CA ASN A 379 6.61 14.96 -7.18
C ASN A 379 7.61 15.33 -8.29
N VAL A 380 7.57 14.68 -9.45
CA VAL A 380 8.35 15.07 -10.63
C VAL A 380 7.96 16.47 -11.10
N ARG A 381 6.66 16.74 -11.17
CA ARG A 381 6.14 18.09 -11.52
C ARG A 381 6.61 19.14 -10.52
N HIS A 382 6.65 18.79 -9.24
CA HIS A 382 7.12 19.67 -8.17
C HIS A 382 8.61 20.02 -8.28
N LEU A 383 9.46 19.05 -8.63
CA LEU A 383 10.91 19.25 -8.72
C LEU A 383 11.35 19.84 -10.05
N PHE A 384 10.78 19.37 -11.17
CA PHE A 384 11.29 19.60 -12.52
C PHE A 384 10.28 20.31 -13.44
N GLY A 385 9.05 20.57 -12.95
CA GLY A 385 8.01 21.20 -13.75
C GLY A 385 7.26 20.24 -14.69
N ASN A 386 6.27 20.79 -15.43
CA ASN A 386 5.37 19.99 -16.27
C ASN A 386 6.07 19.31 -17.45
N GLY A 387 7.16 19.87 -17.96
CA GLY A 387 7.91 19.30 -19.09
C GLY A 387 8.53 17.93 -18.79
N ALA A 388 8.93 17.68 -17.54
CA ALA A 388 9.54 16.43 -17.12
C ALA A 388 8.56 15.26 -16.99
N VAL A 389 7.25 15.52 -16.90
CA VAL A 389 6.21 14.48 -16.68
C VAL A 389 6.19 13.46 -17.84
N LYS A 390 6.35 13.92 -19.08
CA LYS A 390 6.40 13.00 -20.25
C LYS A 390 7.61 12.07 -20.19
N VAL A 391 8.78 12.61 -19.83
CA VAL A 391 10.01 11.82 -19.69
C VAL A 391 9.85 10.81 -18.56
N TYR A 392 9.29 11.24 -17.41
CA TYR A 392 8.99 10.37 -16.30
C TYR A 392 8.04 9.21 -16.71
N ALA A 393 6.97 9.49 -17.45
CA ALA A 393 6.05 8.46 -17.93
C ALA A 393 6.76 7.40 -18.79
N VAL A 394 7.65 7.82 -19.70
CA VAL A 394 8.44 6.90 -20.51
C VAL A 394 9.36 6.04 -19.65
N ILE A 395 10.05 6.64 -18.67
CA ILE A 395 10.93 5.90 -17.76
C ILE A 395 10.13 4.88 -16.95
N VAL A 396 8.94 5.24 -16.43
CA VAL A 396 8.09 4.29 -15.68
C VAL A 396 7.66 3.12 -16.57
N VAL A 397 7.24 3.37 -17.81
CA VAL A 397 6.91 2.30 -18.78
C VAL A 397 8.08 1.36 -18.98
N ILE A 398 9.29 1.88 -19.15
CA ILE A 398 10.51 1.07 -19.26
C ILE A 398 10.77 0.28 -17.98
N CYS A 399 10.62 0.90 -16.81
CA CYS A 399 10.77 0.23 -15.51
C CYS A 399 9.77 -0.92 -15.35
N VAL A 400 8.53 -0.76 -15.78
CA VAL A 400 7.50 -1.82 -15.75
C VAL A 400 7.92 -3.02 -16.61
N ILE A 401 8.47 -2.76 -17.81
CA ILE A 401 8.96 -3.83 -18.70
C ILE A 401 10.15 -4.55 -18.07
N ILE A 402 11.16 -3.82 -17.62
CA ILE A 402 12.38 -4.39 -17.03
C ILE A 402 12.04 -5.15 -15.75
N GLY A 403 11.19 -4.55 -14.89
CA GLY A 403 10.78 -5.12 -13.60
C GLY A 403 10.15 -6.49 -13.73
N SER A 404 9.38 -6.74 -14.80
CA SER A 404 8.74 -8.03 -15.04
C SER A 404 9.70 -9.22 -15.13
N THR A 405 10.95 -8.96 -15.51
CA THR A 405 11.99 -9.99 -15.78
C THR A 405 13.08 -10.09 -14.71
N LEU A 406 13.15 -9.12 -13.79
CA LEU A 406 14.18 -9.10 -12.76
C LEU A 406 13.98 -10.21 -11.71
N LYS A 407 15.05 -10.52 -10.96
CA LYS A 407 14.98 -11.39 -9.79
C LYS A 407 14.15 -10.71 -8.70
N VAL A 408 13.22 -11.45 -8.12
CA VAL A 408 12.24 -10.96 -7.14
C VAL A 408 12.90 -10.27 -5.96
N ASP A 409 13.91 -10.92 -5.34
CA ASP A 409 14.54 -10.47 -4.10
C ASP A 409 15.15 -9.07 -4.22
N LEU A 410 15.97 -8.84 -5.26
CA LEU A 410 16.63 -7.55 -5.46
C LEU A 410 15.63 -6.40 -5.65
N VAL A 411 14.54 -6.67 -6.39
CA VAL A 411 13.51 -5.64 -6.66
C VAL A 411 12.77 -5.27 -5.37
N TRP A 412 12.46 -6.27 -4.54
CA TRP A 412 11.84 -6.04 -3.24
C TRP A 412 12.76 -5.30 -2.27
N ASP A 413 14.03 -5.69 -2.18
CA ASP A 413 15.00 -5.05 -1.29
C ASP A 413 15.23 -3.58 -1.63
N MET A 414 15.32 -3.25 -2.92
CA MET A 414 15.44 -1.87 -3.37
C MET A 414 14.15 -1.06 -3.12
N ALA A 415 12.98 -1.68 -3.34
CA ALA A 415 11.70 -1.05 -3.03
C ALA A 415 11.58 -0.76 -1.52
N ASP A 416 11.94 -1.71 -0.68
CA ASP A 416 11.94 -1.54 0.78
C ASP A 416 12.86 -0.41 1.22
N MET A 417 14.08 -0.33 0.66
CA MET A 417 15.04 0.73 0.98
C MET A 417 14.47 2.12 0.67
N PHE A 418 13.98 2.33 -0.54
CA PHE A 418 13.46 3.65 -0.93
C PHE A 418 12.15 3.98 -0.23
N ASN A 419 11.28 3.00 0.02
CA ASN A 419 10.09 3.19 0.84
C ASN A 419 10.46 3.64 2.27
N GLY A 420 11.43 2.99 2.88
CA GLY A 420 11.91 3.38 4.20
C GLY A 420 12.48 4.80 4.24
N LEU A 421 13.26 5.17 3.23
CA LEU A 421 13.80 6.53 3.10
C LEU A 421 12.70 7.58 2.91
N MET A 422 11.63 7.25 2.20
CA MET A 422 10.48 8.14 1.99
C MET A 422 9.68 8.37 3.28
N VAL A 423 9.53 7.33 4.09
CA VAL A 423 8.77 7.39 5.36
C VAL A 423 9.37 8.38 6.35
N LEU A 424 10.71 8.47 6.44
CA LEU A 424 11.38 9.32 7.42
C LEU A 424 10.97 10.80 7.35
N PRO A 425 11.11 11.52 6.22
CA PRO A 425 10.73 12.92 6.12
C PRO A 425 9.23 13.13 6.33
N ASN A 426 8.40 12.18 5.94
CA ASN A 426 6.96 12.24 6.13
C ASN A 426 6.59 12.20 7.62
N LEU A 427 7.09 11.21 8.37
CA LEU A 427 6.79 11.08 9.80
C LEU A 427 7.34 12.26 10.61
N ILE A 428 8.53 12.76 10.28
CA ILE A 428 9.08 13.98 10.91
C ILE A 428 8.11 15.16 10.73
N ALA A 429 7.60 15.35 9.52
CA ALA A 429 6.65 16.42 9.25
C ALA A 429 5.30 16.19 9.94
N LEU A 430 4.79 14.97 9.93
CA LEU A 430 3.53 14.65 10.62
C LEU A 430 3.61 14.92 12.12
N LEU A 431 4.68 14.51 12.77
CA LEU A 431 4.88 14.82 14.20
C LEU A 431 4.90 16.34 14.44
N GLY A 432 5.49 17.12 13.53
CA GLY A 432 5.41 18.59 13.55
C GLY A 432 4.00 19.14 13.32
N CYS A 433 3.12 18.39 12.62
CA CYS A 433 1.74 18.77 12.35
C CYS A 433 0.76 18.45 13.50
N LEU A 434 1.18 17.76 14.56
CA LEU A 434 0.29 17.20 15.59
C LEU A 434 -0.69 18.22 16.19
N ALA A 435 -0.19 19.41 16.55
CA ALA A 435 -1.01 20.48 17.12
C ALA A 435 -2.06 21.00 16.12
N ILE A 436 -1.69 21.07 14.83
CA ILE A 436 -2.57 21.53 13.75
C ILE A 436 -3.70 20.55 13.53
N VAL A 437 -3.35 19.27 13.35
CA VAL A 437 -4.35 18.18 13.16
C VAL A 437 -5.30 18.12 14.34
N ARG A 438 -4.79 18.18 15.58
CA ARG A 438 -5.61 18.22 16.79
C ARG A 438 -6.58 19.40 16.81
N LYS A 439 -6.14 20.58 16.38
CA LYS A 439 -6.99 21.77 16.32
C LYS A 439 -8.09 21.62 15.27
N LEU A 440 -7.76 21.11 14.08
CA LEU A 440 -8.73 20.88 13.02
C LEU A 440 -9.76 19.84 13.45
N THR A 441 -9.32 18.69 13.98
CA THR A 441 -10.22 17.63 14.45
C THR A 441 -11.14 18.03 15.59
N LYS A 442 -10.78 19.00 16.42
CA LYS A 442 -11.66 19.51 17.50
C LYS A 442 -12.79 20.41 16.99
N LYS A 443 -12.61 21.01 15.82
CA LYS A 443 -13.61 21.90 15.20
C LYS A 443 -14.64 21.13 14.35
N SER A 444 -14.29 19.92 13.90
CA SER A 444 -15.13 18.95 13.20
C SER A 444 -15.88 18.04 14.20
#